data_a41a93630436f802f61d4f4c9b5fe790
#
_entry.id   a41a93630436f802f61d4f4c9b5fe790
#
_cell.length_a   1.000
_cell.length_b   1.000
_cell.length_c   1.000
_cell.angle_alpha   90.00
_cell.angle_beta   90.00
_cell.angle_gamma   90.00
#
_symmetry.space_group_name_H-M   'P 1'
#
loop_
_entity.id
_entity.type
_entity.pdbx_description
1 polymer ?
#
loop_
_entity_poly.entity_id
_entity_poly.type
_entity_poly.pdbx_seq_one_letter_code
_entity_poly.pdbx_strand_id
1 'polypeptide(L)'
;MAKRKKKAAKKKPAKKAAGNTATSKASAAKKRAASEARKKKKAKAASKKTAMKTSKKVAKKATKKAPKKASKPAKAAQPPSTPKEPTVVAKTPRAPKPARAGASAEAPRAVAPVQPAKNSFYITTAIAYPNGIPHIGHAYEAIATDALARFQRLDAKDVFFLTGTDEHGLKMVQTAEAEKLPTSEVARRNAARFRAMDERLNVSFDRFIRTTEEQHYRSSQEIWRRMAANGDIYLDRYAGWYSVRDEAYYAEDETTRGEDNIRRGPQGTPVEWVEENSYFFRLSAYRDSLLALYKSRPDFIGPDSRRNEVISFVKGGLRDLSISRTTFDWGVKVPNDPEHVMYVWVDALTNYITGVGFPDETDSKWHYWPADAHIIGKDIIRFHAVYWPAFLMSAGIPLPKRVYAHGFLFNRGEKMSKSVGNVVDPFNLADQYGVDQMRYFFLREVPFGQDGNYNHEAIVARINADLANDLGNLAQRSLSMIAKQLGGVLPEPGAFSDNDKEILAEADAMIGAARHAMTTQQIHQWLNTVWAVVAEANRYFASEAPWALGKTDPARQKTVLYVTAEVVRQIAILTQPVMPGASARLLDSLGIPEGERGFAALGGATRIAPGTALPAPQAVFPRYIEPSAA
;
A
#
# COMPACT_ATOMS: atom_id res chain seq x y z
N MET A 1 81.81 8.89 -24.31
CA MET A 1 82.25 10.15 -24.90
C MET A 1 81.35 11.26 -24.48
N ALA A 2 81.81 12.10 -23.64
CA ALA A 2 82.06 13.55 -23.68
C ALA A 2 80.74 14.36 -23.47
N LYS A 3 80.57 14.95 -22.26
CA LYS A 3 80.95 16.32 -21.79
C LYS A 3 80.12 17.45 -22.48
N ARG A 4 79.42 18.33 -21.77
CA ARG A 4 79.81 19.44 -20.82
C ARG A 4 78.57 20.12 -20.31
N LYS A 5 78.27 20.32 -19.01
CA LYS A 5 78.58 21.44 -18.10
C LYS A 5 78.39 22.87 -18.66
N LYS A 6 77.53 23.67 -18.02
CA LYS A 6 77.73 24.96 -17.31
C LYS A 6 76.42 25.55 -16.82
N LYS A 7 76.25 25.73 -15.52
CA LYS A 7 76.50 26.83 -14.57
C LYS A 7 75.65 28.08 -14.88
N ALA A 8 74.68 28.35 -14.06
CA ALA A 8 74.59 29.23 -12.90
C ALA A 8 74.21 30.70 -13.21
N ALA A 9 73.14 31.22 -12.59
CA ALA A 9 73.29 32.43 -11.77
C ALA A 9 71.96 32.77 -11.07
N LYS A 10 72.05 33.06 -9.80
CA LYS A 10 71.08 33.64 -8.85
C LYS A 10 70.60 35.03 -9.27
N LYS A 11 69.34 35.34 -8.97
CA LYS A 11 68.91 36.64 -8.36
C LYS A 11 67.51 36.54 -7.79
N LYS A 12 67.37 36.71 -6.48
CA LYS A 12 66.23 37.33 -5.77
C LYS A 12 66.63 38.81 -5.62
N PRO A 13 65.75 39.78 -5.33
CA PRO A 13 64.43 39.75 -4.69
C PRO A 13 63.40 40.76 -5.30
N ALA A 14 62.11 40.65 -4.90
CA ALA A 14 61.37 41.82 -4.40
C ALA A 14 59.92 41.40 -3.98
N LYS A 15 59.65 41.55 -2.69
CA LYS A 15 58.30 41.67 -2.10
C LYS A 15 57.69 43.00 -2.52
N LYS A 16 56.40 42.98 -2.95
CA LYS A 16 55.40 43.96 -2.45
C LYS A 16 54.01 43.69 -3.01
N ALA A 17 53.03 43.65 -2.05
CA ALA A 17 51.66 44.11 -2.14
C ALA A 17 50.64 43.46 -3.11
N ALA A 18 49.92 42.45 -2.63
CA ALA A 18 48.58 42.12 -3.08
C ALA A 18 47.77 41.48 -1.95
N GLY A 19 47.42 42.26 -0.94
CA GLY A 19 46.65 41.79 0.20
C GLY A 19 45.63 42.84 0.66
N ASN A 20 44.63 43.22 -0.22
CA ASN A 20 43.50 44.05 0.24
C ASN A 20 42.29 44.05 -0.70
N THR A 21 42.17 43.14 -1.67
CA THR A 21 40.98 43.13 -2.57
C THR A 21 40.07 41.94 -2.35
N ALA A 22 40.47 40.89 -1.63
CA ALA A 22 39.63 39.69 -1.37
C ALA A 22 38.62 39.88 -0.22
N THR A 23 39.00 40.64 0.82
CA THR A 23 38.13 40.90 1.99
C THR A 23 36.99 41.86 1.72
N SER A 24 37.13 42.80 0.80
CA SER A 24 36.06 43.74 0.41
C SER A 24 34.96 43.11 -0.42
N LYS A 25 35.28 42.16 -1.31
CA LYS A 25 34.30 41.44 -2.12
C LYS A 25 33.45 40.44 -1.31
N ALA A 26 34.03 39.77 -0.34
CA ALA A 26 33.32 38.86 0.56
C ALA A 26 32.33 39.60 1.50
N SER A 27 32.71 40.80 1.97
CA SER A 27 31.84 41.65 2.78
C SER A 27 30.65 42.23 1.98
N ALA A 28 30.86 42.60 0.72
CA ALA A 28 29.81 43.08 -0.18
C ALA A 28 28.81 41.97 -0.57
N ALA A 29 29.29 40.74 -0.79
CA ALA A 29 28.43 39.58 -1.09
C ALA A 29 27.55 39.19 0.14
N LYS A 30 28.11 39.20 1.35
CA LYS A 30 27.34 38.97 2.61
C LYS A 30 26.27 40.03 2.84
N LYS A 31 26.53 41.33 2.55
CA LYS A 31 25.54 42.40 2.67
C LYS A 31 24.42 42.30 1.62
N ARG A 32 24.71 41.86 0.39
CA ARG A 32 23.69 41.59 -0.65
C ARG A 32 22.80 40.42 -0.27
N ALA A 33 23.34 39.28 0.17
CA ALA A 33 22.56 38.13 0.61
C ALA A 33 21.65 38.45 1.82
N ALA A 34 22.13 39.23 2.78
CA ALA A 34 21.32 39.69 3.92
C ALA A 34 20.19 40.65 3.52
N SER A 35 20.41 41.49 2.49
CA SER A 35 19.41 42.39 1.94
C SER A 35 18.32 41.63 1.18
N GLU A 36 18.67 40.61 0.39
CA GLU A 36 17.70 39.77 -0.32
C GLU A 36 16.86 38.89 0.63
N ALA A 37 17.47 38.34 1.68
CA ALA A 37 16.76 37.59 2.72
C ALA A 37 15.75 38.49 3.46
N ARG A 38 16.09 39.77 3.73
CA ARG A 38 15.15 40.76 4.31
C ARG A 38 14.01 41.11 3.35
N LYS A 39 14.28 41.24 2.05
CA LYS A 39 13.23 41.48 1.02
C LYS A 39 12.27 40.29 0.91
N LYS A 40 12.78 39.02 0.90
CA LYS A 40 11.94 37.82 0.89
C LYS A 40 11.10 37.67 2.16
N LYS A 41 11.64 38.03 3.34
CA LYS A 41 10.85 38.03 4.59
C LYS A 41 9.74 39.09 4.60
N LYS A 42 9.99 40.28 4.06
CA LYS A 42 8.95 41.34 3.91
C LYS A 42 7.87 40.95 2.91
N ALA A 43 8.22 40.32 1.78
CA ALA A 43 7.25 39.85 0.78
C ALA A 43 6.35 38.73 1.34
N LYS A 44 6.93 37.78 2.13
CA LYS A 44 6.17 36.70 2.79
C LYS A 44 5.24 37.20 3.90
N ALA A 45 5.60 38.32 4.58
CA ALA A 45 4.74 38.96 5.58
C ALA A 45 3.60 39.77 4.93
N ALA A 46 3.83 40.35 3.77
CA ALA A 46 2.82 41.09 3.01
C ALA A 46 1.76 40.12 2.41
N SER A 47 2.19 38.98 1.84
CA SER A 47 1.27 37.96 1.30
C SER A 47 0.40 37.32 2.42
N LYS A 48 0.96 37.09 3.62
CA LYS A 48 0.18 36.62 4.78
C LYS A 48 -0.87 37.64 5.27
N LYS A 49 -0.57 38.95 5.22
CA LYS A 49 -1.53 40.01 5.57
C LYS A 49 -2.66 40.14 4.53
N THR A 50 -2.38 39.89 3.26
CA THR A 50 -3.39 39.94 2.17
C THR A 50 -4.32 38.72 2.26
N ALA A 51 -3.77 37.50 2.50
CA ALA A 51 -4.57 36.29 2.71
C ALA A 51 -5.49 36.40 3.95
N MET A 52 -5.02 37.01 5.03
CA MET A 52 -5.84 37.22 6.25
C MET A 52 -6.92 38.32 6.09
N LYS A 53 -6.74 39.29 5.17
CA LYS A 53 -7.77 40.29 4.84
C LYS A 53 -8.85 39.69 3.91
N THR A 54 -8.48 38.78 3.02
CA THR A 54 -9.44 38.12 2.10
C THR A 54 -10.33 37.14 2.85
N SER A 55 -9.79 36.36 3.79
CA SER A 55 -10.58 35.44 4.63
C SER A 55 -11.56 36.17 5.56
N LYS A 56 -11.17 37.32 6.13
CA LYS A 56 -12.08 38.15 6.94
C LYS A 56 -13.18 38.83 6.11
N LYS A 57 -12.96 39.10 4.82
CA LYS A 57 -13.96 39.71 3.93
C LYS A 57 -14.99 38.70 3.43
N VAL A 58 -14.59 37.42 3.26
CA VAL A 58 -15.49 36.30 2.94
C VAL A 58 -16.37 35.91 4.13
N ALA A 59 -15.79 35.85 5.35
CA ALA A 59 -16.56 35.57 6.57
C ALA A 59 -17.61 36.66 6.91
N LYS A 60 -17.33 37.94 6.60
CA LYS A 60 -18.26 39.06 6.82
C LYS A 60 -19.40 39.14 5.79
N LYS A 61 -19.28 38.47 4.61
CA LYS A 61 -20.31 38.43 3.57
C LYS A 61 -21.30 37.28 3.77
N ALA A 62 -20.91 36.26 4.53
CA ALA A 62 -21.77 35.11 4.86
C ALA A 62 -22.76 35.36 6.02
N THR A 63 -22.52 36.39 6.85
CA THR A 63 -23.37 36.70 8.01
C THR A 63 -24.45 37.77 7.79
N LYS A 64 -24.67 38.24 6.53
CA LYS A 64 -25.65 39.30 6.22
C LYS A 64 -26.83 38.86 5.34
N LYS A 65 -27.16 37.57 5.25
CA LYS A 65 -28.38 37.11 4.58
C LYS A 65 -29.06 36.02 5.40
N ALA A 66 -29.79 36.42 6.41
CA ALA A 66 -30.90 35.64 6.99
C ALA A 66 -32.10 36.59 7.19
N PRO A 67 -33.26 36.34 6.58
CA PRO A 67 -34.46 37.13 6.85
C PRO A 67 -35.18 36.58 8.08
N LYS A 68 -35.43 37.48 9.04
CA LYS A 68 -36.42 37.28 10.11
C LYS A 68 -37.82 37.43 9.50
N LYS A 69 -38.71 36.46 9.71
CA LYS A 69 -40.04 36.72 10.33
C LYS A 69 -40.84 35.42 10.44
N ALA A 70 -41.17 35.09 11.66
CA ALA A 70 -42.22 34.15 12.01
C ALA A 70 -43.55 34.89 12.00
N SER A 71 -44.60 34.23 11.52
CA SER A 71 -46.01 34.53 11.88
C SER A 71 -46.78 33.23 11.93
N LYS A 72 -47.66 33.19 12.93
CA LYS A 72 -48.48 32.06 13.43
C LYS A 72 -49.55 31.58 12.43
N PRO A 73 -50.13 30.37 12.68
CA PRO A 73 -50.98 29.67 11.72
C PRO A 73 -52.44 30.14 11.76
N ALA A 74 -53.09 30.17 10.59
CA ALA A 74 -54.53 30.32 10.44
C ALA A 74 -55.16 29.03 9.94
N LYS A 75 -56.38 28.78 10.43
CA LYS A 75 -57.22 27.61 10.34
C LYS A 75 -57.53 27.14 8.91
N ALA A 76 -57.78 25.83 8.86
CA ALA A 76 -58.29 25.06 7.75
C ALA A 76 -59.57 25.60 7.10
N ALA A 77 -59.66 25.49 5.78
CA ALA A 77 -60.92 25.44 5.02
C ALA A 77 -60.85 24.24 4.07
N GLN A 78 -61.88 23.41 4.13
CA GLN A 78 -62.10 22.24 3.28
C GLN A 78 -62.48 22.66 1.86
N PRO A 79 -62.10 21.92 0.83
CA PRO A 79 -62.64 22.07 -0.52
C PRO A 79 -63.92 21.23 -0.71
N PRO A 80 -64.78 21.61 -1.68
CA PRO A 80 -66.07 21.01 -1.89
C PRO A 80 -66.09 19.69 -2.64
N SER A 81 -67.04 18.91 -2.36
CA SER A 81 -67.38 17.58 -2.87
C SER A 81 -67.89 17.59 -4.31
N THR A 82 -67.54 16.52 -5.04
CA THR A 82 -68.35 15.65 -5.93
C THR A 82 -68.14 15.78 -7.43
N PRO A 83 -68.55 14.82 -8.26
CA PRO A 83 -69.50 13.73 -8.08
C PRO A 83 -68.99 12.31 -8.38
N LYS A 84 -69.78 11.36 -7.92
CA LYS A 84 -69.69 9.92 -8.12
C LYS A 84 -70.03 9.50 -9.56
N GLU A 85 -69.24 8.57 -10.14
CA GLU A 85 -69.71 7.65 -11.18
C GLU A 85 -69.17 6.22 -10.99
N PRO A 86 -69.77 5.17 -11.59
CA PRO A 86 -70.09 3.97 -10.84
C PRO A 86 -69.09 2.85 -10.90
N THR A 87 -69.11 2.06 -9.82
CA THR A 87 -68.31 0.87 -9.58
C THR A 87 -68.65 -0.25 -10.56
N VAL A 88 -67.64 -0.66 -11.36
CA VAL A 88 -67.66 -1.99 -12.01
C VAL A 88 -66.73 -2.90 -11.22
N VAL A 89 -67.33 -3.88 -10.56
CA VAL A 89 -66.66 -4.93 -9.80
C VAL A 89 -66.10 -5.96 -10.81
N ALA A 90 -64.80 -5.96 -11.07
CA ALA A 90 -64.11 -7.07 -11.73
C ALA A 90 -63.56 -8.01 -10.66
N LYS A 91 -64.09 -9.25 -10.65
CA LYS A 91 -63.60 -10.33 -9.79
C LYS A 91 -62.22 -10.76 -10.19
N THR A 92 -61.25 -10.59 -9.31
CA THR A 92 -59.91 -11.21 -9.39
C THR A 92 -59.98 -12.72 -9.11
N PRO A 93 -59.30 -13.57 -9.87
CA PRO A 93 -59.21 -14.99 -9.56
C PRO A 93 -58.30 -15.22 -8.35
N ARG A 94 -58.78 -16.02 -7.44
CA ARG A 94 -58.11 -16.46 -6.23
C ARG A 94 -56.96 -17.42 -6.61
N ALA A 95 -55.69 -17.08 -6.22
CA ALA A 95 -54.56 -17.96 -6.34
C ALA A 95 -54.73 -19.25 -5.50
N PRO A 96 -54.28 -20.41 -6.00
CA PRO A 96 -54.39 -21.67 -5.26
C PRO A 96 -53.40 -21.69 -4.07
N LYS A 97 -53.87 -22.19 -2.92
CA LYS A 97 -53.04 -22.48 -1.75
C LYS A 97 -51.98 -23.54 -2.10
N PRO A 98 -50.73 -23.37 -1.70
CA PRO A 98 -49.75 -24.45 -1.85
C PRO A 98 -50.07 -25.60 -0.89
N ALA A 99 -50.05 -26.81 -1.44
CA ALA A 99 -50.17 -28.06 -0.70
C ALA A 99 -49.00 -28.21 0.26
N ARG A 100 -49.30 -28.55 1.52
CA ARG A 100 -48.31 -29.03 2.50
C ARG A 100 -47.75 -30.39 2.02
N ALA A 101 -46.53 -30.39 1.48
CA ALA A 101 -45.70 -31.60 1.42
C ALA A 101 -44.77 -31.56 2.62
N GLY A 102 -45.00 -32.46 3.56
CA GLY A 102 -44.04 -32.72 4.62
C GLY A 102 -42.83 -33.46 4.06
N ALA A 103 -41.71 -32.77 4.00
CA ALA A 103 -40.41 -33.37 4.01
C ALA A 103 -39.61 -32.57 5.02
N SER A 104 -39.19 -33.21 6.10
CA SER A 104 -38.27 -32.66 7.05
C SER A 104 -36.96 -32.42 6.33
N ALA A 105 -36.73 -31.17 5.91
CA ALA A 105 -35.41 -30.74 5.51
C ALA A 105 -34.50 -30.78 6.74
N GLU A 106 -33.55 -31.68 6.76
CA GLU A 106 -32.44 -31.69 7.70
C GLU A 106 -31.77 -30.31 7.63
N ALA A 107 -31.73 -29.62 8.75
CA ALA A 107 -31.06 -28.31 8.84
C ALA A 107 -29.59 -28.49 8.37
N PRO A 108 -29.05 -27.53 7.59
CA PRO A 108 -27.67 -27.62 7.15
C PRO A 108 -26.79 -27.82 8.37
N ARG A 109 -26.00 -28.88 8.38
CA ARG A 109 -24.98 -29.13 9.40
C ARG A 109 -24.12 -27.89 9.50
N ALA A 110 -24.16 -27.21 10.64
CA ALA A 110 -23.22 -26.17 10.97
C ALA A 110 -21.81 -26.82 10.92
N VAL A 111 -21.06 -26.52 9.87
CA VAL A 111 -19.65 -26.87 9.78
C VAL A 111 -18.98 -26.14 10.94
N ALA A 112 -18.37 -26.90 11.85
CA ALA A 112 -17.61 -26.31 12.94
C ALA A 112 -16.56 -25.37 12.34
N PRO A 113 -16.41 -24.14 12.83
CA PRO A 113 -15.42 -23.22 12.27
C PRO A 113 -14.04 -23.86 12.39
N VAL A 114 -13.36 -24.06 11.26
CA VAL A 114 -11.94 -24.40 11.23
C VAL A 114 -11.23 -23.27 11.95
N GLN A 115 -10.73 -23.54 13.15
CA GLN A 115 -9.93 -22.56 13.87
C GLN A 115 -8.60 -22.42 13.12
N PRO A 116 -8.20 -21.20 12.72
CA PRO A 116 -6.89 -20.99 12.09
C PRO A 116 -5.81 -21.55 13.04
N ALA A 117 -4.79 -22.19 12.47
CA ALA A 117 -3.67 -22.66 13.25
C ALA A 117 -3.12 -21.50 14.08
N LYS A 118 -2.81 -21.75 15.33
CA LYS A 118 -2.53 -20.74 16.38
C LYS A 118 -1.43 -19.72 15.98
N ASN A 119 -0.68 -19.97 14.90
CA ASN A 119 0.44 -19.17 14.41
C ASN A 119 0.36 -18.80 12.90
N SER A 120 -0.76 -19.10 12.22
CA SER A 120 -0.91 -18.76 10.81
C SER A 120 -1.19 -17.28 10.59
N PHE A 121 -0.76 -16.77 9.43
CA PHE A 121 -1.01 -15.41 8.98
C PHE A 121 -1.27 -15.39 7.47
N TYR A 122 -2.46 -15.01 7.06
CA TYR A 122 -2.86 -14.93 5.67
C TYR A 122 -3.03 -13.48 5.24
N ILE A 123 -2.25 -13.05 4.24
CA ILE A 123 -2.30 -11.70 3.69
C ILE A 123 -2.44 -11.73 2.17
N THR A 124 -3.16 -10.77 1.61
CA THR A 124 -3.38 -10.68 0.17
C THR A 124 -3.19 -9.25 -0.34
N THR A 125 -2.77 -9.09 -1.60
CA THR A 125 -3.07 -7.89 -2.38
C THR A 125 -4.50 -7.96 -2.90
N ALA A 126 -5.03 -6.86 -3.47
CA ALA A 126 -6.05 -7.00 -4.51
C ALA A 126 -5.43 -7.70 -5.73
N ILE A 127 -6.21 -8.52 -6.44
CA ILE A 127 -5.76 -9.06 -7.73
C ILE A 127 -5.85 -7.97 -8.79
N ALA A 128 -4.78 -7.83 -9.57
CA ALA A 128 -4.65 -6.73 -10.52
C ALA A 128 -5.46 -6.99 -11.80
N TYR A 129 -6.14 -5.96 -12.32
CA TYR A 129 -6.86 -6.04 -13.59
C TYR A 129 -5.89 -5.88 -14.77
N PRO A 130 -5.53 -6.95 -15.52
CA PRO A 130 -4.42 -6.94 -16.46
C PRO A 130 -4.81 -6.42 -17.87
N ASN A 131 -5.57 -5.33 -17.96
CA ASN A 131 -5.95 -4.69 -19.21
C ASN A 131 -4.86 -3.79 -19.82
N GLY A 132 -3.63 -3.95 -19.36
CA GLY A 132 -2.46 -3.21 -19.85
C GLY A 132 -1.20 -3.55 -19.07
N ILE A 133 -0.16 -2.72 -19.24
CA ILE A 133 1.10 -2.88 -18.51
C ILE A 133 0.96 -2.49 -17.03
N PRO A 134 1.69 -3.16 -16.13
CA PRO A 134 1.76 -2.74 -14.73
C PRO A 134 2.39 -1.34 -14.58
N HIS A 135 2.07 -0.66 -13.50
CA HIS A 135 2.61 0.65 -13.14
C HIS A 135 2.99 0.73 -11.66
N ILE A 136 3.63 1.83 -11.24
CA ILE A 136 4.12 1.98 -9.86
C ILE A 136 3.03 1.88 -8.78
N GLY A 137 1.75 2.09 -9.12
CA GLY A 137 0.65 1.87 -8.17
C GLY A 137 0.51 0.39 -7.80
N HIS A 138 0.59 -0.52 -8.78
CA HIS A 138 0.60 -1.97 -8.54
C HIS A 138 1.87 -2.40 -7.78
N ALA A 139 3.02 -1.87 -8.19
CA ALA A 139 4.29 -2.12 -7.51
C ALA A 139 4.26 -1.69 -6.04
N TYR A 140 3.65 -0.55 -5.73
CA TYR A 140 3.51 -0.05 -4.36
C TYR A 140 2.67 -0.99 -3.48
N GLU A 141 1.53 -1.45 -3.98
CA GLU A 141 0.67 -2.40 -3.27
C GLU A 141 1.40 -3.73 -3.02
N ALA A 142 2.03 -4.29 -4.06
CA ALA A 142 2.78 -5.53 -3.96
C ALA A 142 3.96 -5.43 -2.97
N ILE A 143 4.75 -4.36 -3.05
CA ILE A 143 5.88 -4.10 -2.15
C ILE A 143 5.41 -3.91 -0.69
N ALA A 144 4.34 -3.17 -0.47
CA ALA A 144 3.84 -2.94 0.88
C ALA A 144 3.29 -4.21 1.51
N THR A 145 2.54 -5.00 0.74
CA THR A 145 2.00 -6.30 1.20
C THR A 145 3.13 -7.29 1.46
N ASP A 146 4.15 -7.33 0.59
CA ASP A 146 5.34 -8.17 0.78
C ASP A 146 6.13 -7.79 2.05
N ALA A 147 6.29 -6.49 2.32
CA ALA A 147 6.97 -6.04 3.54
C ALA A 147 6.21 -6.49 4.80
N LEU A 148 4.87 -6.46 4.78
CA LEU A 148 4.02 -6.99 5.85
C LEU A 148 4.16 -8.52 5.98
N ALA A 149 4.16 -9.26 4.88
CA ALA A 149 4.32 -10.70 4.87
C ALA A 149 5.70 -11.13 5.41
N ARG A 150 6.79 -10.51 4.91
CA ARG A 150 8.16 -10.77 5.39
C ARG A 150 8.35 -10.44 6.85
N PHE A 151 7.74 -9.36 7.34
CA PHE A 151 7.77 -9.02 8.76
C PHE A 151 7.19 -10.15 9.62
N GLN A 152 6.03 -10.68 9.23
CA GLN A 152 5.39 -11.76 9.97
C GLN A 152 6.18 -13.08 9.90
N ARG A 153 6.83 -13.39 8.76
CA ARG A 153 7.74 -14.55 8.64
C ARG A 153 8.95 -14.43 9.55
N LEU A 154 9.57 -13.24 9.62
CA LEU A 154 10.69 -12.98 10.53
C LEU A 154 10.27 -13.00 12.01
N ASP A 155 8.99 -12.73 12.29
CA ASP A 155 8.35 -12.87 13.61
C ASP A 155 7.82 -14.30 13.87
N ALA A 156 8.35 -15.27 13.13
CA ALA A 156 8.13 -16.72 13.25
C ALA A 156 6.67 -17.16 13.04
N LYS A 157 5.88 -16.44 12.24
CA LYS A 157 4.56 -16.89 11.81
C LYS A 157 4.63 -17.76 10.55
N ASP A 158 3.69 -18.68 10.44
CA ASP A 158 3.41 -19.43 9.23
C ASP A 158 2.56 -18.55 8.30
N VAL A 159 3.20 -17.96 7.28
CA VAL A 159 2.60 -16.91 6.44
C VAL A 159 2.24 -17.47 5.07
N PHE A 160 1.02 -17.20 4.64
CA PHE A 160 0.57 -17.39 3.26
C PHE A 160 0.27 -16.03 2.61
N PHE A 161 0.96 -15.72 1.52
CA PHE A 161 0.78 -14.47 0.78
C PHE A 161 0.22 -14.75 -0.62
N LEU A 162 -1.00 -14.27 -0.88
CA LEU A 162 -1.71 -14.38 -2.16
C LEU A 162 -1.67 -13.06 -2.92
N THR A 163 -1.31 -13.13 -4.20
CA THR A 163 -1.50 -12.07 -5.20
C THR A 163 -2.00 -12.69 -6.49
N GLY A 164 -2.27 -11.91 -7.53
CA GLY A 164 -2.72 -12.45 -8.81
C GLY A 164 -3.36 -11.45 -9.75
N THR A 165 -4.12 -11.97 -10.72
CA THR A 165 -4.80 -11.17 -11.75
C THR A 165 -6.28 -11.49 -11.87
N ASP A 166 -7.09 -10.43 -12.00
CA ASP A 166 -8.50 -10.45 -12.39
C ASP A 166 -8.61 -10.34 -13.91
N GLU A 167 -8.94 -11.43 -14.57
CA GLU A 167 -8.82 -11.57 -16.04
C GLU A 167 -10.14 -11.50 -16.79
N HIS A 168 -11.27 -11.39 -16.10
CA HIS A 168 -12.60 -11.41 -16.70
C HIS A 168 -13.18 -9.98 -16.91
N GLY A 169 -14.37 -9.90 -17.51
CA GLY A 169 -15.11 -8.66 -17.69
C GLY A 169 -15.00 -8.03 -19.07
N LEU A 170 -15.92 -7.10 -19.35
CA LEU A 170 -16.09 -6.46 -20.66
C LEU A 170 -14.83 -5.71 -21.12
N LYS A 171 -14.11 -5.12 -20.21
CA LYS A 171 -12.90 -4.33 -20.50
C LYS A 171 -11.75 -5.17 -21.06
N MET A 172 -11.64 -6.44 -20.64
CA MET A 172 -10.69 -7.38 -21.24
C MET A 172 -11.09 -7.74 -22.67
N VAL A 173 -12.39 -7.95 -22.91
CA VAL A 173 -12.93 -8.18 -24.26
C VAL A 173 -12.60 -7.00 -25.17
N GLN A 174 -12.91 -5.77 -24.75
CA GLN A 174 -12.60 -4.55 -25.51
C GLN A 174 -11.10 -4.38 -25.79
N THR A 175 -10.25 -4.73 -24.82
CA THR A 175 -8.79 -4.70 -25.02
C THR A 175 -8.35 -5.71 -26.07
N ALA A 176 -8.90 -6.91 -26.03
CA ALA A 176 -8.59 -7.99 -26.98
C ALA A 176 -9.06 -7.64 -28.41
N GLU A 177 -10.27 -7.08 -28.54
CA GLU A 177 -10.80 -6.58 -29.80
C GLU A 177 -9.92 -5.48 -30.40
N ALA A 178 -9.50 -4.49 -29.59
CA ALA A 178 -8.60 -3.43 -30.01
C ALA A 178 -7.24 -3.96 -30.50
N GLU A 179 -6.73 -5.04 -29.87
CA GLU A 179 -5.49 -5.70 -30.25
C GLU A 179 -5.68 -6.77 -31.35
N LYS A 180 -6.91 -7.12 -31.69
CA LYS A 180 -7.27 -8.19 -32.65
C LYS A 180 -6.70 -9.54 -32.25
N LEU A 181 -6.74 -9.86 -30.97
CA LEU A 181 -6.27 -11.11 -30.38
C LEU A 181 -7.39 -11.79 -29.60
N PRO A 182 -7.33 -13.13 -29.40
CA PRO A 182 -8.23 -13.82 -28.48
C PRO A 182 -8.11 -13.24 -27.05
N THR A 183 -9.24 -13.07 -26.36
CA THR A 183 -9.26 -12.50 -24.98
C THR A 183 -8.40 -13.31 -24.02
N SER A 184 -8.43 -14.65 -24.13
CA SER A 184 -7.60 -15.56 -23.33
C SER A 184 -6.09 -15.34 -23.53
N GLU A 185 -5.67 -15.00 -24.75
CA GLU A 185 -4.25 -14.74 -25.04
C GLU A 185 -3.80 -13.40 -24.45
N VAL A 186 -4.63 -12.35 -24.59
CA VAL A 186 -4.35 -11.03 -23.99
C VAL A 186 -4.27 -11.15 -22.47
N ALA A 187 -5.24 -11.85 -21.85
CA ALA A 187 -5.25 -12.09 -20.41
C ALA A 187 -3.97 -12.83 -19.96
N ARG A 188 -3.64 -13.95 -20.59
CA ARG A 188 -2.44 -14.74 -20.28
C ARG A 188 -1.15 -13.96 -20.44
N ARG A 189 -0.99 -13.23 -21.55
CA ARG A 189 0.20 -12.40 -21.81
C ARG A 189 0.36 -11.30 -20.78
N ASN A 190 -0.72 -10.62 -20.45
CA ASN A 190 -0.68 -9.50 -19.51
C ASN A 190 -0.49 -9.99 -18.08
N ALA A 191 -1.16 -11.07 -17.64
CA ALA A 191 -0.94 -11.70 -16.34
C ALA A 191 0.54 -12.06 -16.12
N ALA A 192 1.20 -12.61 -17.15
CA ALA A 192 2.63 -12.91 -17.10
C ALA A 192 3.49 -11.65 -16.85
N ARG A 193 3.09 -10.48 -17.35
CA ARG A 193 3.80 -9.21 -17.08
C ARG A 193 3.65 -8.74 -15.64
N PHE A 194 2.47 -8.92 -15.03
CA PHE A 194 2.25 -8.62 -13.62
C PHE A 194 3.08 -9.54 -12.73
N ARG A 195 3.07 -10.84 -13.02
CA ARG A 195 3.91 -11.80 -12.32
C ARG A 195 5.40 -11.47 -12.44
N ALA A 196 5.87 -11.13 -13.65
CA ALA A 196 7.25 -10.72 -13.87
C ALA A 196 7.62 -9.43 -13.10
N MET A 197 6.67 -8.49 -12.94
CA MET A 197 6.88 -7.30 -12.09
C MET A 197 7.08 -7.71 -10.63
N ASP A 198 6.24 -8.57 -10.09
CA ASP A 198 6.34 -9.03 -8.70
C ASP A 198 7.67 -9.76 -8.47
N GLU A 199 8.06 -10.66 -9.37
CA GLU A 199 9.35 -11.37 -9.33
C GLU A 199 10.54 -10.40 -9.42
N ARG A 200 10.49 -9.41 -10.35
CA ARG A 200 11.54 -8.38 -10.51
C ARG A 200 11.72 -7.50 -9.26
N LEU A 201 10.62 -7.23 -8.55
CA LEU A 201 10.60 -6.44 -7.33
C LEU A 201 10.88 -7.25 -6.06
N ASN A 202 11.24 -8.52 -6.21
CA ASN A 202 11.50 -9.44 -5.11
C ASN A 202 10.29 -9.56 -4.14
N VAL A 203 9.08 -9.68 -4.69
CA VAL A 203 7.85 -9.96 -3.94
C VAL A 203 7.79 -11.45 -3.64
N SER A 204 7.61 -11.81 -2.38
CA SER A 204 7.69 -13.19 -1.88
C SER A 204 6.31 -13.84 -1.74
N PHE A 205 5.46 -13.72 -2.74
CA PHE A 205 4.15 -14.38 -2.76
C PHE A 205 4.28 -15.91 -2.77
N ASP A 206 3.36 -16.59 -2.07
CA ASP A 206 3.29 -18.06 -2.06
C ASP A 206 2.41 -18.58 -3.20
N ARG A 207 1.41 -17.79 -3.63
CA ARG A 207 0.55 -18.10 -4.78
C ARG A 207 0.24 -16.85 -5.60
N PHE A 208 0.41 -17.00 -6.93
CA PHE A 208 -0.09 -16.06 -7.92
C PHE A 208 -1.33 -16.70 -8.58
N ILE A 209 -2.54 -16.24 -8.18
CA ILE A 209 -3.80 -16.76 -8.66
C ILE A 209 -4.24 -16.05 -9.94
N ARG A 210 -4.91 -16.77 -10.82
CA ARG A 210 -5.56 -16.22 -12.01
C ARG A 210 -7.04 -16.58 -11.98
N THR A 211 -7.93 -15.63 -12.26
CA THR A 211 -9.38 -15.93 -12.27
C THR A 211 -9.78 -16.88 -13.40
N THR A 212 -8.90 -17.09 -14.40
CA THR A 212 -9.07 -18.08 -15.47
C THR A 212 -8.64 -19.50 -15.09
N GLU A 213 -8.28 -19.77 -13.85
CA GLU A 213 -7.97 -21.12 -13.37
C GLU A 213 -9.25 -21.93 -13.14
N GLU A 214 -9.25 -23.21 -13.50
CA GLU A 214 -10.38 -24.13 -13.33
C GLU A 214 -10.89 -24.20 -11.88
N GLN A 215 -9.98 -24.17 -10.90
CA GLN A 215 -10.36 -24.12 -9.50
C GLN A 215 -11.15 -22.86 -9.16
N HIS A 216 -10.81 -21.73 -9.78
CA HIS A 216 -11.48 -20.47 -9.52
C HIS A 216 -12.91 -20.46 -10.11
N TYR A 217 -13.11 -21.03 -11.29
CA TYR A 217 -14.46 -21.23 -11.85
C TYR A 217 -15.34 -22.02 -10.88
N ARG A 218 -14.85 -23.15 -10.35
CA ARG A 218 -15.57 -23.98 -9.38
C ARG A 218 -15.88 -23.23 -8.09
N SER A 219 -14.93 -22.46 -7.58
CA SER A 219 -15.09 -21.63 -6.40
C SER A 219 -16.18 -20.57 -6.57
N SER A 220 -16.12 -19.82 -7.68
CA SER A 220 -17.08 -18.76 -7.97
C SER A 220 -18.50 -19.32 -8.18
N GLN A 221 -18.62 -20.48 -8.81
CA GLN A 221 -19.90 -21.16 -8.94
C GLN A 221 -20.43 -21.68 -7.59
N GLU A 222 -19.57 -22.13 -6.70
CA GLU A 222 -19.99 -22.64 -5.40
C GLU A 222 -20.44 -21.50 -4.46
N ILE A 223 -19.74 -20.37 -4.39
CA ILE A 223 -20.21 -19.23 -3.60
C ILE A 223 -21.55 -18.71 -4.11
N TRP A 224 -21.75 -18.69 -5.43
CA TRP A 224 -23.03 -18.36 -6.05
C TRP A 224 -24.14 -19.32 -5.59
N ARG A 225 -23.91 -20.64 -5.64
CA ARG A 225 -24.89 -21.64 -5.22
C ARG A 225 -25.27 -21.47 -3.75
N ARG A 226 -24.31 -21.19 -2.88
CA ARG A 226 -24.56 -20.94 -1.45
C ARG A 226 -25.41 -19.68 -1.24
N MET A 227 -25.09 -18.57 -1.90
CA MET A 227 -25.88 -17.35 -1.84
C MET A 227 -27.31 -17.56 -2.39
N ALA A 228 -27.46 -18.30 -3.49
CA ALA A 228 -28.77 -18.63 -4.07
C ALA A 228 -29.58 -19.54 -3.14
N ALA A 229 -28.95 -20.56 -2.52
CA ALA A 229 -29.59 -21.44 -1.55
C ALA A 229 -30.07 -20.71 -0.31
N ASN A 230 -29.37 -19.62 0.10
CA ASN A 230 -29.80 -18.74 1.18
C ASN A 230 -30.96 -17.81 0.80
N GLY A 231 -31.38 -17.80 -0.48
CA GLY A 231 -32.48 -16.96 -0.98
C GLY A 231 -32.09 -15.51 -1.28
N ASP A 232 -30.80 -15.21 -1.33
CA ASP A 232 -30.29 -13.86 -1.55
C ASP A 232 -30.06 -13.49 -3.01
N ILE A 233 -30.26 -14.43 -3.94
CA ILE A 233 -30.18 -14.18 -5.38
C ILE A 233 -31.55 -14.31 -6.02
N TYR A 234 -31.93 -13.35 -6.86
CA TYR A 234 -33.18 -13.36 -7.64
C TYR A 234 -32.95 -12.72 -9.01
N LEU A 235 -33.75 -13.15 -10.01
CA LEU A 235 -33.73 -12.58 -11.37
C LEU A 235 -34.71 -11.41 -11.44
N ASP A 236 -34.26 -10.28 -12.01
CA ASP A 236 -35.10 -9.11 -12.29
C ASP A 236 -34.53 -8.31 -13.47
N ARG A 237 -35.26 -7.32 -13.94
CA ARG A 237 -34.82 -6.42 -15.00
C ARG A 237 -33.99 -5.28 -14.39
N TYR A 238 -32.75 -5.17 -14.83
CA TYR A 238 -31.93 -4.02 -14.51
C TYR A 238 -32.13 -2.90 -15.52
N ALA A 239 -32.24 -1.66 -15.04
CA ALA A 239 -32.20 -0.44 -15.84
C ALA A 239 -31.41 0.62 -15.04
N GLY A 240 -30.27 1.07 -15.57
CA GLY A 240 -29.41 2.03 -14.85
C GLY A 240 -28.13 2.42 -15.59
N TRP A 241 -27.34 3.29 -14.96
CA TRP A 241 -26.10 3.82 -15.52
C TRP A 241 -24.92 2.89 -15.20
N TYR A 242 -24.22 2.41 -16.22
CA TYR A 242 -23.06 1.53 -16.11
C TYR A 242 -21.79 2.21 -16.59
N SER A 243 -20.73 2.13 -15.81
CA SER A 243 -19.37 2.53 -16.23
C SER A 243 -18.56 1.31 -16.61
N VAL A 244 -18.25 1.17 -17.90
CA VAL A 244 -17.35 0.12 -18.39
C VAL A 244 -15.96 0.23 -17.76
N ARG A 245 -15.49 1.46 -17.52
CA ARG A 245 -14.17 1.69 -16.93
C ARG A 245 -14.08 1.27 -15.46
N ASP A 246 -15.11 1.56 -14.69
CA ASP A 246 -15.13 1.28 -13.26
C ASP A 246 -15.72 -0.11 -12.96
N GLU A 247 -16.25 -0.78 -14.00
CA GLU A 247 -17.01 -2.04 -13.91
C GLU A 247 -18.10 -1.94 -12.83
N ALA A 248 -18.79 -0.79 -12.77
CA ALA A 248 -19.71 -0.46 -11.70
C ALA A 248 -21.00 0.18 -12.22
N TYR A 249 -22.10 -0.13 -11.54
CA TYR A 249 -23.38 0.55 -11.72
C TYR A 249 -23.51 1.72 -10.77
N TYR A 250 -24.15 2.77 -11.29
CA TYR A 250 -24.46 3.98 -10.55
C TYR A 250 -25.93 4.32 -10.65
N ALA A 251 -26.51 4.76 -9.55
CA ALA A 251 -27.84 5.33 -9.55
C ALA A 251 -27.84 6.72 -10.23
N GLU A 252 -29.02 7.19 -10.65
CA GLU A 252 -29.18 8.50 -11.29
C GLU A 252 -28.58 9.62 -10.44
N ASP A 253 -28.81 9.59 -9.13
CA ASP A 253 -28.35 10.56 -8.14
C ASP A 253 -26.84 10.46 -7.81
N GLU A 254 -26.17 9.37 -8.18
CA GLU A 254 -24.73 9.22 -8.08
C GLU A 254 -23.99 9.74 -9.33
N THR A 255 -24.70 10.07 -10.39
CA THR A 255 -24.11 10.51 -11.67
C THR A 255 -24.29 11.99 -11.90
N THR A 256 -23.36 12.60 -12.62
CA THR A 256 -23.45 14.02 -13.02
C THR A 256 -23.27 14.16 -14.53
N ARG A 257 -24.00 15.11 -15.15
CA ARG A 257 -23.86 15.44 -16.56
C ARG A 257 -22.87 16.59 -16.72
N GLY A 258 -21.82 16.37 -17.51
CA GLY A 258 -20.82 17.39 -17.81
C GLY A 258 -21.33 18.44 -18.83
N GLU A 259 -20.57 19.54 -19.01
CA GLU A 259 -20.84 20.56 -20.02
C GLU A 259 -20.75 20.00 -21.46
N ASP A 260 -19.98 18.92 -21.64
CA ASP A 260 -19.85 18.15 -22.89
C ASP A 260 -21.03 17.20 -23.13
N ASN A 261 -22.09 17.29 -22.34
CA ASN A 261 -23.30 16.45 -22.37
C ASN A 261 -23.05 14.96 -22.06
N ILE A 262 -21.83 14.59 -21.64
CA ILE A 262 -21.51 13.23 -21.22
C ILE A 262 -21.86 13.05 -19.74
N ARG A 263 -22.61 11.99 -19.43
CA ARG A 263 -22.90 11.62 -18.04
C ARG A 263 -21.71 10.86 -17.47
N ARG A 264 -21.35 11.15 -16.21
CA ARG A 264 -20.21 10.56 -15.51
C ARG A 264 -20.58 10.08 -14.12
N GLY A 265 -19.99 8.96 -13.73
CA GLY A 265 -20.05 8.43 -12.37
C GLY A 265 -19.18 9.22 -11.36
N PRO A 266 -19.19 8.84 -10.08
CA PRO A 266 -18.46 9.51 -9.01
C PRO A 266 -16.94 9.62 -9.22
N GLN A 267 -16.36 8.72 -10.03
CA GLN A 267 -14.93 8.74 -10.37
C GLN A 267 -14.60 9.58 -11.61
N GLY A 268 -15.60 10.31 -12.16
CA GLY A 268 -15.45 11.12 -13.36
C GLY A 268 -15.42 10.31 -14.66
N THR A 269 -15.77 9.03 -14.62
CA THR A 269 -15.81 8.12 -15.77
C THR A 269 -17.13 8.21 -16.51
N PRO A 270 -17.16 8.16 -17.86
CA PRO A 270 -18.39 8.08 -18.63
C PRO A 270 -19.23 6.88 -18.20
N VAL A 271 -20.56 7.07 -18.21
CA VAL A 271 -21.55 6.03 -17.95
C VAL A 271 -22.56 5.96 -19.07
N GLU A 272 -23.03 4.75 -19.37
CA GLU A 272 -24.01 4.44 -20.39
C GLU A 272 -25.26 3.87 -19.75
N TRP A 273 -26.44 4.13 -20.34
CA TRP A 273 -27.68 3.55 -19.88
C TRP A 273 -27.79 2.11 -20.39
N VAL A 274 -27.98 1.16 -19.48
CA VAL A 274 -28.08 -0.26 -19.77
C VAL A 274 -29.42 -0.79 -19.24
N GLU A 275 -30.11 -1.60 -20.06
CA GLU A 275 -31.29 -2.36 -19.66
C GLU A 275 -31.07 -3.82 -20.05
N GLU A 276 -31.06 -4.70 -19.05
CA GLU A 276 -30.87 -6.14 -19.26
C GLU A 276 -31.59 -6.95 -18.16
N ASN A 277 -31.91 -8.21 -18.43
CA ASN A 277 -32.24 -9.14 -17.37
C ASN A 277 -30.98 -9.47 -16.59
N SER A 278 -31.04 -9.38 -15.28
CA SER A 278 -29.88 -9.61 -14.42
C SER A 278 -30.29 -10.33 -13.14
N TYR A 279 -29.41 -11.17 -12.65
CA TYR A 279 -29.52 -11.65 -11.28
C TYR A 279 -29.09 -10.56 -10.32
N PHE A 280 -29.86 -10.42 -9.24
CA PHE A 280 -29.59 -9.46 -8.17
C PHE A 280 -29.23 -10.19 -6.89
N PHE A 281 -28.28 -9.64 -6.15
CA PHE A 281 -27.97 -10.00 -4.77
C PHE A 281 -28.67 -9.04 -3.82
N ARG A 282 -29.37 -9.56 -2.79
CA ARG A 282 -30.12 -8.78 -1.77
C ARG A 282 -29.18 -8.02 -0.82
N LEU A 283 -28.31 -7.18 -1.35
CA LEU A 283 -27.34 -6.42 -0.57
C LEU A 283 -28.00 -5.53 0.47
N SER A 284 -29.19 -5.00 0.17
CA SER A 284 -29.97 -4.15 1.09
C SER A 284 -30.32 -4.85 2.40
N ALA A 285 -30.49 -6.18 2.40
CA ALA A 285 -30.77 -6.98 3.58
C ALA A 285 -29.59 -7.03 4.57
N TYR A 286 -28.37 -6.78 4.11
CA TYR A 286 -27.14 -6.87 4.91
C TYR A 286 -26.75 -5.55 5.59
N ARG A 287 -27.49 -4.45 5.39
CA ARG A 287 -27.18 -3.13 5.95
C ARG A 287 -26.90 -3.17 7.45
N ASP A 288 -27.80 -3.74 8.22
CA ASP A 288 -27.70 -3.72 9.69
C ASP A 288 -26.63 -4.68 10.20
N SER A 289 -26.45 -5.83 9.54
CA SER A 289 -25.35 -6.79 9.83
C SER A 289 -23.99 -6.16 9.59
N LEU A 290 -23.80 -5.41 8.49
CA LEU A 290 -22.58 -4.69 8.19
C LEU A 290 -22.30 -3.58 9.21
N LEU A 291 -23.31 -2.80 9.59
CA LEU A 291 -23.14 -1.77 10.62
C LEU A 291 -22.80 -2.38 11.98
N ALA A 292 -23.40 -3.54 12.33
CA ALA A 292 -23.05 -4.28 13.54
C ALA A 292 -21.59 -4.79 13.49
N LEU A 293 -21.14 -5.32 12.35
CA LEU A 293 -19.75 -5.71 12.11
C LEU A 293 -18.79 -4.56 12.39
N TYR A 294 -19.00 -3.39 11.77
CA TYR A 294 -18.10 -2.24 11.92
C TYR A 294 -18.11 -1.66 13.34
N LYS A 295 -19.21 -1.82 14.06
CA LYS A 295 -19.31 -1.41 15.46
C LYS A 295 -18.58 -2.38 16.40
N SER A 296 -18.74 -3.68 16.19
CA SER A 296 -18.12 -4.72 17.04
C SER A 296 -16.64 -4.92 16.74
N ARG A 297 -16.22 -4.65 15.51
CA ARG A 297 -14.83 -4.78 15.04
C ARG A 297 -14.37 -3.46 14.39
N PRO A 298 -14.02 -2.45 15.20
CA PRO A 298 -13.60 -1.13 14.68
C PRO A 298 -12.29 -1.18 13.87
N ASP A 299 -11.51 -2.23 14.03
CA ASP A 299 -10.28 -2.53 13.29
C ASP A 299 -10.52 -3.26 11.95
N PHE A 300 -11.76 -3.68 11.66
CA PHE A 300 -12.10 -4.39 10.42
C PHE A 300 -11.74 -3.59 9.15
N ILE A 301 -11.86 -2.27 9.20
CA ILE A 301 -11.53 -1.38 8.07
C ILE A 301 -10.45 -0.40 8.51
N GLY A 302 -9.35 -0.36 7.77
CA GLY A 302 -8.29 0.62 7.92
C GLY A 302 -7.99 1.39 6.62
N PRO A 303 -7.46 2.61 6.73
CA PRO A 303 -7.38 3.47 7.90
C PRO A 303 -8.75 4.06 8.29
N ASP A 304 -8.82 4.76 9.43
CA ASP A 304 -10.06 5.32 10.00
C ASP A 304 -10.85 6.20 9.03
N SER A 305 -10.17 6.95 8.17
CA SER A 305 -10.82 7.77 7.15
C SER A 305 -11.67 6.92 6.18
N ARG A 306 -11.17 5.74 5.79
CA ARG A 306 -11.88 4.80 4.90
C ARG A 306 -13.01 4.09 5.65
N ARG A 307 -12.80 3.72 6.91
CA ARG A 307 -13.87 3.19 7.75
C ARG A 307 -15.06 4.15 7.85
N ASN A 308 -14.78 5.43 8.09
CA ASN A 308 -15.82 6.45 8.21
C ASN A 308 -16.58 6.66 6.89
N GLU A 309 -15.89 6.62 5.76
CA GLU A 309 -16.46 6.67 4.41
C GLU A 309 -17.43 5.50 4.19
N VAL A 310 -16.98 4.27 4.46
CA VAL A 310 -17.80 3.05 4.31
C VAL A 310 -19.03 3.07 5.23
N ILE A 311 -18.85 3.44 6.49
CA ILE A 311 -19.97 3.56 7.44
C ILE A 311 -21.00 4.59 6.96
N SER A 312 -20.55 5.72 6.44
CA SER A 312 -21.44 6.74 5.86
C SER A 312 -22.22 6.21 4.66
N PHE A 313 -21.53 5.49 3.77
CA PHE A 313 -22.14 4.89 2.59
C PHE A 313 -23.24 3.88 2.99
N VAL A 314 -22.93 2.94 3.89
CA VAL A 314 -23.89 1.91 4.34
C VAL A 314 -25.06 2.54 5.10
N LYS A 315 -24.84 3.57 5.92
CA LYS A 315 -25.91 4.32 6.61
C LYS A 315 -26.84 5.06 5.65
N GLY A 316 -26.33 5.52 4.53
CA GLY A 316 -27.10 6.18 3.47
C GLY A 316 -28.16 5.28 2.82
N GLY A 317 -28.05 3.97 3.03
CA GLY A 317 -28.94 2.94 2.47
C GLY A 317 -28.23 2.13 1.39
N LEU A 318 -28.41 0.82 1.42
CA LEU A 318 -27.92 -0.10 0.40
C LEU A 318 -29.07 -0.47 -0.56
N ARG A 319 -28.73 -0.59 -1.84
CA ARG A 319 -29.61 -1.13 -2.88
C ARG A 319 -29.13 -2.53 -3.24
N ASP A 320 -30.04 -3.36 -3.74
CA ASP A 320 -29.68 -4.67 -4.24
C ASP A 320 -28.76 -4.56 -5.45
N LEU A 321 -27.79 -5.46 -5.54
CA LEU A 321 -26.71 -5.39 -6.49
C LEU A 321 -26.95 -6.32 -7.66
N SER A 322 -26.96 -5.80 -8.90
CA SER A 322 -26.96 -6.62 -10.11
C SER A 322 -25.63 -7.38 -10.23
N ILE A 323 -25.69 -8.70 -10.24
CA ILE A 323 -24.54 -9.61 -10.15
C ILE A 323 -24.34 -10.53 -11.35
N SER A 324 -25.05 -10.28 -12.48
CA SER A 324 -24.80 -11.00 -13.74
C SER A 324 -24.90 -10.09 -14.95
N ARG A 325 -24.40 -10.55 -16.08
CA ARG A 325 -24.38 -9.88 -17.38
C ARG A 325 -24.72 -10.85 -18.49
N THR A 326 -25.37 -10.32 -19.55
CA THR A 326 -25.65 -11.05 -20.79
C THR A 326 -24.98 -10.41 -22.02
N THR A 327 -24.34 -9.25 -21.87
CA THR A 327 -23.77 -8.45 -22.96
C THR A 327 -22.42 -8.96 -23.47
N PHE A 328 -21.79 -9.88 -22.75
CA PHE A 328 -20.54 -10.55 -23.13
C PHE A 328 -20.48 -11.94 -22.49
N ASP A 329 -19.57 -12.80 -22.96
CA ASP A 329 -19.44 -14.20 -22.52
C ASP A 329 -18.13 -14.54 -21.81
N TRP A 330 -17.19 -13.56 -21.72
CA TRP A 330 -15.88 -13.73 -21.08
C TRP A 330 -15.96 -13.54 -19.56
N GLY A 331 -16.12 -14.65 -18.84
CA GLY A 331 -16.25 -14.68 -17.37
C GLY A 331 -16.76 -16.02 -16.86
N VAL A 332 -17.03 -16.11 -15.57
CA VAL A 332 -17.59 -17.30 -14.94
C VAL A 332 -19.08 -17.40 -15.26
N LYS A 333 -19.50 -18.51 -15.84
CA LYS A 333 -20.92 -18.74 -16.15
C LYS A 333 -21.75 -18.97 -14.89
N VAL A 334 -22.94 -18.37 -14.87
CA VAL A 334 -23.92 -18.59 -13.79
C VAL A 334 -24.36 -20.06 -13.77
N PRO A 335 -24.38 -20.73 -12.60
CA PRO A 335 -24.85 -22.11 -12.51
C PRO A 335 -26.31 -22.25 -12.97
N ASN A 336 -26.53 -23.22 -13.87
CA ASN A 336 -27.83 -23.53 -14.49
C ASN A 336 -28.42 -22.48 -15.44
N ASP A 337 -27.66 -21.37 -15.69
CA ASP A 337 -28.06 -20.35 -16.67
C ASP A 337 -26.81 -19.79 -17.39
N PRO A 338 -26.29 -20.54 -18.40
CA PRO A 338 -25.03 -20.20 -19.07
C PRO A 338 -25.13 -18.98 -20.00
N GLU A 339 -26.33 -18.44 -20.26
CA GLU A 339 -26.49 -17.18 -20.99
C GLU A 339 -25.99 -15.99 -20.16
N HIS A 340 -25.99 -16.12 -18.82
CA HIS A 340 -25.45 -15.14 -17.89
C HIS A 340 -23.99 -15.43 -17.51
N VAL A 341 -23.21 -14.37 -17.42
CA VAL A 341 -21.86 -14.36 -16.84
C VAL A 341 -21.94 -13.67 -15.50
N MET A 342 -21.23 -14.15 -14.50
CA MET A 342 -21.16 -13.50 -13.19
C MET A 342 -20.56 -12.10 -13.31
N TYR A 343 -21.08 -11.18 -12.53
CA TYR A 343 -20.47 -9.87 -12.34
C TYR A 343 -19.05 -9.98 -11.81
N VAL A 344 -18.15 -9.23 -12.42
CA VAL A 344 -16.70 -9.33 -12.17
C VAL A 344 -16.33 -9.27 -10.68
N TRP A 345 -17.07 -8.54 -9.84
CA TRP A 345 -16.77 -8.47 -8.42
C TRP A 345 -17.24 -9.68 -7.59
N VAL A 346 -18.23 -10.45 -8.04
CA VAL A 346 -18.53 -11.76 -7.43
C VAL A 346 -17.40 -12.73 -7.73
N ASP A 347 -16.96 -12.73 -8.97
CA ASP A 347 -15.85 -13.49 -9.50
C ASP A 347 -14.54 -13.08 -8.79
N ALA A 348 -14.10 -11.85 -8.99
CA ALA A 348 -12.83 -11.34 -8.47
C ALA A 348 -12.66 -11.55 -6.95
N LEU A 349 -13.66 -11.20 -6.13
CA LEU A 349 -13.56 -11.32 -4.67
C LEU A 349 -13.42 -12.77 -4.18
N THR A 350 -13.93 -13.73 -4.95
CA THR A 350 -13.83 -15.16 -4.62
C THR A 350 -12.38 -15.68 -4.70
N ASN A 351 -11.47 -14.97 -5.36
CA ASN A 351 -10.06 -15.36 -5.42
C ASN A 351 -9.45 -15.62 -4.04
N TYR A 352 -9.84 -14.84 -3.04
CA TYR A 352 -9.27 -14.88 -1.70
C TYR A 352 -9.50 -16.21 -0.99
N ILE A 353 -10.63 -16.84 -1.22
CA ILE A 353 -10.92 -18.18 -0.69
C ILE A 353 -10.45 -19.28 -1.63
N THR A 354 -10.51 -19.05 -2.95
CA THR A 354 -9.92 -19.99 -3.93
C THR A 354 -8.44 -20.21 -3.66
N GLY A 355 -7.72 -19.13 -3.32
CA GLY A 355 -6.28 -19.15 -3.02
C GLY A 355 -5.88 -20.16 -1.96
N VAL A 356 -6.79 -20.48 -1.05
CA VAL A 356 -6.56 -21.38 0.09
C VAL A 356 -7.41 -22.66 0.06
N GLY A 357 -7.91 -23.03 -1.15
CA GLY A 357 -8.48 -24.38 -1.36
C GLY A 357 -9.97 -24.42 -1.65
N PHE A 358 -10.77 -23.36 -1.34
CA PHE A 358 -12.20 -23.36 -1.60
C PHE A 358 -12.52 -23.80 -3.06
N PRO A 359 -13.55 -24.61 -3.31
CA PRO A 359 -14.64 -25.00 -2.39
C PRO A 359 -14.34 -26.19 -1.49
N ASP A 360 -13.15 -26.77 -1.56
CA ASP A 360 -12.76 -27.87 -0.65
C ASP A 360 -12.26 -27.30 0.68
N GLU A 361 -13.14 -27.25 1.66
CA GLU A 361 -12.81 -26.76 3.01
C GLU A 361 -11.96 -27.77 3.82
N THR A 362 -11.60 -28.92 3.22
CA THR A 362 -10.64 -29.89 3.77
C THR A 362 -9.24 -29.74 3.18
N ASP A 363 -9.04 -28.83 2.21
CA ASP A 363 -7.71 -28.51 1.66
C ASP A 363 -6.75 -28.11 2.77
N SER A 364 -5.52 -28.59 2.67
CA SER A 364 -4.47 -28.32 3.66
C SER A 364 -4.19 -26.84 3.90
N LYS A 365 -4.53 -25.96 2.95
CA LYS A 365 -4.38 -24.50 3.06
C LYS A 365 -5.61 -23.81 3.63
N TRP A 366 -6.76 -24.49 3.76
CA TRP A 366 -7.98 -23.85 4.29
C TRP A 366 -7.81 -23.31 5.72
N HIS A 367 -6.86 -23.85 6.49
CA HIS A 367 -6.54 -23.35 7.84
C HIS A 367 -6.01 -21.91 7.86
N TYR A 368 -5.56 -21.36 6.73
CA TYR A 368 -5.20 -19.94 6.62
C TYR A 368 -6.42 -19.02 6.58
N TRP A 369 -7.59 -19.52 6.12
CA TRP A 369 -8.81 -18.72 6.17
C TRP A 369 -9.39 -18.67 7.60
N PRO A 370 -9.84 -17.50 8.10
CA PRO A 370 -10.01 -16.21 7.41
C PRO A 370 -8.71 -15.39 7.32
N ALA A 371 -8.56 -14.65 6.21
CA ALA A 371 -7.42 -13.78 5.98
C ALA A 371 -7.22 -12.76 7.10
N ASP A 372 -5.95 -12.56 7.51
CA ASP A 372 -5.56 -11.54 8.50
C ASP A 372 -5.68 -10.13 7.94
N ALA A 373 -5.34 -9.93 6.66
CA ALA A 373 -5.50 -8.65 6.00
C ALA A 373 -5.65 -8.79 4.47
N HIS A 374 -6.64 -8.10 3.92
CA HIS A 374 -6.71 -7.74 2.50
C HIS A 374 -6.13 -6.33 2.34
N ILE A 375 -5.00 -6.20 1.63
CA ILE A 375 -4.39 -4.91 1.29
C ILE A 375 -4.89 -4.52 -0.09
N ILE A 376 -5.49 -3.33 -0.21
CA ILE A 376 -6.21 -2.93 -1.43
C ILE A 376 -6.02 -1.45 -1.74
N GLY A 377 -6.25 -1.04 -2.98
CA GLY A 377 -6.39 0.36 -3.34
C GLY A 377 -7.66 1.00 -2.76
N LYS A 378 -7.59 2.27 -2.38
CA LYS A 378 -8.73 3.00 -1.77
C LYS A 378 -9.97 3.09 -2.65
N ASP A 379 -9.83 3.01 -3.96
CA ASP A 379 -10.90 3.09 -4.96
C ASP A 379 -11.81 1.86 -4.96
N ILE A 380 -11.31 0.73 -4.49
CA ILE A 380 -12.05 -0.53 -4.42
C ILE A 380 -12.52 -0.90 -3.00
N ILE A 381 -12.50 0.07 -2.07
CA ILE A 381 -12.86 -0.16 -0.66
C ILE A 381 -14.31 -0.64 -0.49
N ARG A 382 -15.25 -0.15 -1.30
CA ARG A 382 -16.67 -0.55 -1.19
C ARG A 382 -16.87 -2.01 -1.53
N PHE A 383 -16.16 -2.52 -2.53
CA PHE A 383 -16.25 -3.93 -2.92
C PHE A 383 -15.75 -4.85 -1.81
N HIS A 384 -14.64 -4.51 -1.19
CA HIS A 384 -13.99 -5.33 -0.16
C HIS A 384 -14.59 -5.17 1.24
N ALA A 385 -15.11 -4.00 1.57
CA ALA A 385 -15.63 -3.73 2.90
C ALA A 385 -17.15 -3.84 3.01
N VAL A 386 -17.90 -3.82 1.88
CA VAL A 386 -19.36 -3.93 1.85
C VAL A 386 -19.82 -5.20 1.13
N TYR A 387 -19.45 -5.37 -0.17
CA TYR A 387 -19.95 -6.49 -0.96
C TYR A 387 -19.35 -7.81 -0.49
N TRP A 388 -18.05 -7.88 -0.34
CA TRP A 388 -17.36 -9.11 0.07
C TRP A 388 -17.88 -9.66 1.42
N PRO A 389 -17.95 -8.88 2.50
CA PRO A 389 -18.54 -9.38 3.75
C PRO A 389 -19.99 -9.83 3.59
N ALA A 390 -20.80 -9.14 2.79
CA ALA A 390 -22.19 -9.53 2.55
C ALA A 390 -22.28 -10.87 1.79
N PHE A 391 -21.46 -11.08 0.75
CA PHE A 391 -21.39 -12.35 0.03
C PHE A 391 -20.97 -13.50 0.96
N LEU A 392 -19.94 -13.27 1.78
CA LEU A 392 -19.47 -14.27 2.75
C LEU A 392 -20.54 -14.60 3.80
N MET A 393 -21.23 -13.59 4.35
CA MET A 393 -22.34 -13.79 5.29
C MET A 393 -23.46 -14.62 4.65
N SER A 394 -23.82 -14.32 3.40
CA SER A 394 -24.82 -15.06 2.65
C SER A 394 -24.40 -16.50 2.39
N ALA A 395 -23.14 -16.72 2.03
CA ALA A 395 -22.58 -18.03 1.75
C ALA A 395 -22.22 -18.86 3.01
N GLY A 396 -22.38 -18.30 4.21
CA GLY A 396 -22.04 -18.96 5.48
C GLY A 396 -20.53 -19.15 5.68
N ILE A 397 -19.69 -18.31 5.06
CA ILE A 397 -18.23 -18.37 5.14
C ILE A 397 -17.71 -17.32 6.15
N PRO A 398 -16.71 -17.65 7.00
CA PRO A 398 -16.12 -16.70 7.93
C PRO A 398 -15.60 -15.44 7.25
N LEU A 399 -15.68 -14.28 7.93
CA LEU A 399 -15.22 -12.99 7.40
C LEU A 399 -13.71 -12.82 7.61
N PRO A 400 -13.01 -12.11 6.71
CA PRO A 400 -11.62 -11.72 6.93
C PRO A 400 -11.48 -10.91 8.22
N LYS A 401 -10.26 -10.87 8.76
CA LYS A 401 -10.00 -10.13 10.00
C LYS A 401 -9.93 -8.63 9.73
N ARG A 402 -9.37 -8.23 8.57
CA ARG A 402 -9.17 -6.81 8.24
C ARG A 402 -9.15 -6.56 6.73
N VAL A 403 -9.67 -5.39 6.32
CA VAL A 403 -9.48 -4.77 5.01
C VAL A 403 -8.73 -3.46 5.21
N TYR A 404 -7.57 -3.30 4.59
CA TYR A 404 -6.76 -2.09 4.71
C TYR A 404 -6.53 -1.43 3.35
N ALA A 405 -7.00 -0.19 3.22
CA ALA A 405 -6.92 0.54 1.96
C ALA A 405 -5.74 1.51 1.95
N HIS A 406 -4.82 1.32 1.00
CA HIS A 406 -3.75 2.28 0.74
C HIS A 406 -4.20 3.41 -0.20
N GLY A 407 -3.46 4.52 -0.22
CA GLY A 407 -3.70 5.67 -1.09
C GLY A 407 -3.09 5.50 -2.48
N PHE A 408 -3.31 6.49 -3.34
CA PHE A 408 -2.71 6.54 -4.68
C PHE A 408 -1.29 7.10 -4.64
N LEU A 409 -0.48 6.66 -5.59
CA LEU A 409 0.76 7.36 -5.94
C LEU A 409 0.51 8.32 -7.10
N PHE A 410 0.77 9.59 -6.87
CA PHE A 410 0.75 10.63 -7.89
C PHE A 410 2.15 10.77 -8.51
N ASN A 411 2.21 11.12 -9.79
CA ASN A 411 3.44 11.53 -10.45
C ASN A 411 3.48 13.06 -10.52
N ARG A 412 4.38 13.69 -9.76
CA ARG A 412 4.51 15.15 -9.66
C ARG A 412 3.19 15.88 -9.33
N GLY A 413 2.38 15.27 -8.45
CA GLY A 413 1.09 15.81 -8.01
C GLY A 413 -0.09 15.50 -8.93
N GLU A 414 0.11 14.79 -10.03
CA GLU A 414 -0.94 14.39 -10.97
C GLU A 414 -1.25 12.91 -10.89
N LYS A 415 -2.54 12.54 -10.99
CA LYS A 415 -2.95 11.13 -11.06
C LYS A 415 -2.40 10.52 -12.35
N MET A 416 -1.73 9.38 -12.22
CA MET A 416 -1.22 8.64 -13.37
C MET A 416 -2.37 8.14 -14.25
N SER A 417 -2.25 8.38 -15.55
CA SER A 417 -3.20 7.94 -16.54
C SER A 417 -2.50 7.66 -17.88
N LYS A 418 -2.89 6.57 -18.56
CA LYS A 418 -2.38 6.24 -19.90
C LYS A 418 -2.70 7.36 -20.92
N SER A 419 -3.86 8.00 -20.80
CA SER A 419 -4.27 9.10 -21.68
C SER A 419 -3.44 10.36 -21.50
N VAL A 420 -2.86 10.58 -20.33
CA VAL A 420 -1.95 11.70 -20.03
C VAL A 420 -0.49 11.35 -20.36
N GLY A 421 -0.16 10.07 -20.52
CA GLY A 421 1.20 9.61 -20.81
C GLY A 421 2.17 9.75 -19.63
N ASN A 422 1.66 9.94 -18.42
CA ASN A 422 2.48 10.12 -17.20
C ASN A 422 2.60 8.86 -16.34
N VAL A 423 2.29 7.69 -16.91
CA VAL A 423 2.42 6.38 -16.23
C VAL A 423 3.91 6.06 -16.07
N VAL A 424 4.29 5.69 -14.85
CA VAL A 424 5.65 5.32 -14.51
C VAL A 424 5.78 3.80 -14.47
N ASP A 425 6.74 3.29 -15.25
CA ASP A 425 7.04 1.86 -15.37
C ASP A 425 7.92 1.41 -14.19
N PRO A 426 7.48 0.41 -13.40
CA PRO A 426 8.23 -0.10 -12.26
C PRO A 426 9.54 -0.82 -12.64
N PHE A 427 9.64 -1.41 -13.82
CA PHE A 427 10.87 -2.04 -14.30
C PHE A 427 11.96 -0.98 -14.52
N ASN A 428 11.62 0.10 -15.20
CA ASN A 428 12.54 1.21 -15.43
C ASN A 428 13.04 1.82 -14.12
N LEU A 429 12.17 1.95 -13.11
CA LEU A 429 12.58 2.42 -11.80
C LEU A 429 13.54 1.46 -11.08
N ALA A 430 13.23 0.16 -11.15
CA ALA A 430 14.08 -0.87 -10.56
C ALA A 430 15.47 -0.91 -11.22
N ASP A 431 15.54 -0.65 -12.54
CA ASP A 431 16.81 -0.59 -13.29
C ASP A 431 17.58 0.69 -12.96
N GLN A 432 16.89 1.82 -12.84
CA GLN A 432 17.52 3.13 -12.58
C GLN A 432 18.05 3.25 -11.15
N TYR A 433 17.27 2.83 -10.15
CA TYR A 433 17.59 3.10 -8.74
C TYR A 433 18.00 1.87 -7.95
N GLY A 434 17.66 0.68 -8.43
CA GLY A 434 17.76 -0.57 -7.69
C GLY A 434 16.45 -0.91 -6.94
N VAL A 435 16.19 -2.20 -6.80
CA VAL A 435 14.96 -2.73 -6.21
C VAL A 435 14.81 -2.31 -4.74
N ASP A 436 15.84 -2.52 -3.93
CA ASP A 436 15.79 -2.20 -2.49
C ASP A 436 15.64 -0.71 -2.23
N GLN A 437 16.26 0.14 -3.05
CA GLN A 437 16.14 1.60 -2.96
C GLN A 437 14.72 2.06 -3.30
N MET A 438 14.11 1.47 -4.34
CA MET A 438 12.73 1.73 -4.73
C MET A 438 11.74 1.28 -3.64
N ARG A 439 11.93 0.06 -3.08
CA ARG A 439 11.13 -0.47 -1.98
C ARG A 439 11.21 0.44 -0.75
N TYR A 440 12.42 0.82 -0.36
CA TYR A 440 12.65 1.73 0.75
C TYR A 440 11.95 3.08 0.54
N PHE A 441 12.10 3.69 -0.64
CA PHE A 441 11.47 4.96 -0.95
C PHE A 441 9.95 4.91 -0.78
N PHE A 442 9.28 3.92 -1.37
CA PHE A 442 7.83 3.81 -1.31
C PHE A 442 7.31 3.63 0.11
N LEU A 443 7.99 2.82 0.91
CA LEU A 443 7.55 2.50 2.27
C LEU A 443 7.94 3.58 3.30
N ARG A 444 8.95 4.39 2.99
CA ARG A 444 9.48 5.44 3.87
C ARG A 444 8.84 6.80 3.62
N GLU A 445 8.68 7.17 2.35
CA GLU A 445 8.19 8.48 1.94
C GLU A 445 6.67 8.59 2.07
N VAL A 446 5.95 7.51 1.76
CA VAL A 446 4.50 7.51 1.73
C VAL A 446 3.94 6.93 3.03
N PRO A 447 3.23 7.72 3.87
CA PRO A 447 2.50 7.17 5.01
C PRO A 447 1.45 6.18 4.51
N PHE A 448 1.60 4.91 4.88
CA PHE A 448 0.72 3.85 4.38
C PHE A 448 -0.74 4.12 4.76
N GLY A 449 -1.65 4.08 3.78
CA GLY A 449 -3.04 4.49 3.91
C GLY A 449 -3.34 5.93 3.42
N GLN A 450 -2.32 6.72 3.10
CA GLN A 450 -2.44 8.05 2.53
C GLN A 450 -1.95 8.10 1.09
N ASP A 451 -2.33 9.16 0.35
CA ASP A 451 -1.81 9.41 -0.97
C ASP A 451 -0.34 9.84 -0.90
N GLY A 452 0.46 9.35 -1.82
CA GLY A 452 1.87 9.68 -1.96
C GLY A 452 2.19 10.37 -3.28
N ASN A 453 3.36 10.96 -3.36
CA ASN A 453 3.84 11.61 -4.56
C ASN A 453 5.21 11.07 -4.95
N TYR A 454 5.31 10.58 -6.17
CA TYR A 454 6.57 10.16 -6.78
C TYR A 454 7.23 11.35 -7.48
N ASN A 455 8.51 11.56 -7.23
CA ASN A 455 9.38 12.37 -8.05
C ASN A 455 10.83 11.90 -7.93
N HIS A 456 11.62 12.14 -8.98
CA HIS A 456 13.01 11.71 -9.06
C HIS A 456 13.87 12.30 -7.94
N GLU A 457 13.70 13.58 -7.65
CA GLU A 457 14.50 14.32 -6.67
C GLU A 457 14.31 13.76 -5.25
N ALA A 458 13.09 13.34 -4.91
CA ALA A 458 12.81 12.74 -3.60
C ALA A 458 13.43 11.34 -3.48
N ILE A 459 13.37 10.51 -4.54
CA ILE A 459 14.04 9.21 -4.56
C ILE A 459 15.55 9.38 -4.35
N VAL A 460 16.20 10.22 -5.15
CA VAL A 460 17.64 10.46 -5.07
C VAL A 460 18.04 11.02 -3.71
N ALA A 461 17.23 11.93 -3.15
CA ALA A 461 17.47 12.45 -1.82
C ALA A 461 17.44 11.34 -0.74
N ARG A 462 16.45 10.43 -0.79
CA ARG A 462 16.37 9.29 0.14
C ARG A 462 17.51 8.30 -0.04
N ILE A 463 17.86 7.94 -1.27
CA ILE A 463 18.98 7.05 -1.54
C ILE A 463 20.29 7.63 -0.99
N ASN A 464 20.55 8.91 -1.27
CA ASN A 464 21.83 9.50 -0.90
C ASN A 464 21.91 9.89 0.57
N ALA A 465 20.82 10.38 1.18
CA ALA A 465 20.83 10.75 2.61
C ALA A 465 20.68 9.52 3.50
N ASP A 466 19.52 8.85 3.42
CA ASP A 466 19.16 7.81 4.39
C ASP A 466 19.98 6.52 4.19
N LEU A 467 20.15 6.07 2.93
CA LEU A 467 20.79 4.79 2.64
C LEU A 467 22.32 4.91 2.51
N ALA A 468 22.81 5.80 1.65
CA ALA A 468 24.26 5.88 1.41
C ALA A 468 25.00 6.59 2.55
N ASN A 469 24.52 7.79 2.97
CA ASN A 469 25.23 8.59 3.97
C ASN A 469 25.01 8.14 5.41
N ASP A 470 23.76 7.78 5.77
CA ASP A 470 23.47 7.41 7.16
C ASP A 470 23.84 5.94 7.42
N LEU A 471 23.02 4.97 6.94
CA LEU A 471 23.25 3.56 7.24
C LEU A 471 24.48 2.99 6.52
N GLY A 472 24.62 3.26 5.23
CA GLY A 472 25.72 2.71 4.41
C GLY A 472 27.10 3.19 4.88
N ASN A 473 27.24 4.48 5.17
CA ASN A 473 28.50 5.03 5.64
C ASN A 473 28.84 4.57 7.07
N LEU A 474 27.85 4.45 7.98
CA LEU A 474 28.06 3.92 9.33
C LEU A 474 28.62 2.48 9.25
N ALA A 475 27.95 1.60 8.52
CA ALA A 475 28.37 0.21 8.33
C ALA A 475 29.74 0.12 7.65
N GLN A 476 29.95 0.84 6.54
CA GLN A 476 31.20 0.80 5.79
C GLN A 476 32.40 1.27 6.62
N ARG A 477 32.24 2.34 7.41
CA ARG A 477 33.34 2.89 8.23
C ARG A 477 33.69 1.96 9.40
N SER A 478 32.69 1.48 10.13
CA SER A 478 32.93 0.58 11.28
C SER A 478 33.54 -0.75 10.85
N LEU A 479 32.97 -1.41 9.84
CA LEU A 479 33.47 -2.69 9.33
C LEU A 479 34.85 -2.57 8.67
N SER A 480 35.12 -1.45 7.94
CA SER A 480 36.46 -1.21 7.38
C SER A 480 37.51 -1.00 8.46
N MET A 481 37.18 -0.43 9.61
CA MET A 481 38.12 -0.29 10.73
C MET A 481 38.40 -1.66 11.37
N ILE A 482 37.36 -2.49 11.58
CA ILE A 482 37.55 -3.87 12.06
C ILE A 482 38.47 -4.66 11.10
N ALA A 483 38.16 -4.61 9.80
CA ALA A 483 38.98 -5.31 8.79
C ALA A 483 40.42 -4.88 8.78
N LYS A 484 40.70 -3.55 8.81
CA LYS A 484 42.07 -3.01 8.64
C LYS A 484 42.90 -2.99 9.92
N GLN A 485 42.23 -2.82 11.09
CA GLN A 485 42.93 -2.57 12.35
C GLN A 485 42.84 -3.75 13.32
N LEU A 486 41.86 -4.62 13.14
CA LEU A 486 41.59 -5.76 14.02
C LEU A 486 41.64 -7.10 13.28
N GLY A 487 42.22 -7.15 12.09
CA GLY A 487 42.40 -8.38 11.32
C GLY A 487 41.11 -9.00 10.78
N GLY A 488 40.03 -8.24 10.69
CA GLY A 488 38.71 -8.73 10.20
C GLY A 488 38.00 -9.62 11.20
N VAL A 489 38.33 -9.55 12.48
CA VAL A 489 37.67 -10.30 13.55
C VAL A 489 36.94 -9.33 14.47
N LEU A 490 35.68 -9.64 14.78
CA LEU A 490 34.89 -8.84 15.70
C LEU A 490 35.55 -8.86 17.10
N PRO A 491 35.89 -7.70 17.67
CA PRO A 491 36.66 -7.68 18.91
C PRO A 491 35.83 -8.06 20.14
N GLU A 492 36.50 -8.59 21.17
CA GLU A 492 35.94 -8.69 22.52
C GLU A 492 35.76 -7.29 23.09
N PRO A 493 34.53 -6.89 23.53
CA PRO A 493 34.30 -5.61 24.16
C PRO A 493 34.81 -5.59 25.59
N GLY A 494 35.31 -4.45 26.05
CA GLY A 494 35.53 -4.16 27.46
C GLY A 494 34.22 -3.81 28.19
N ALA A 495 34.33 -3.26 29.39
CA ALA A 495 33.17 -2.77 30.13
C ALA A 495 32.42 -1.68 29.36
N PHE A 496 31.11 -1.81 29.25
CA PHE A 496 30.26 -0.85 28.55
C PHE A 496 30.11 0.44 29.38
N SER A 497 30.39 1.56 28.76
CA SER A 497 30.08 2.90 29.30
C SER A 497 28.56 3.12 29.28
N ASP A 498 28.11 4.25 29.86
CA ASP A 498 26.67 4.57 29.83
C ASP A 498 26.18 4.90 28.41
N ASN A 499 26.99 5.57 27.57
CA ASN A 499 26.68 5.78 26.16
C ASN A 499 26.52 4.45 25.38
N ASP A 500 27.37 3.43 25.67
CA ASP A 500 27.24 2.12 25.04
C ASP A 500 25.92 1.42 25.41
N LYS A 501 25.58 1.50 26.71
CA LYS A 501 24.33 0.91 27.21
C LYS A 501 23.11 1.61 26.64
N GLU A 502 23.15 2.94 26.49
CA GLU A 502 22.06 3.75 25.93
C GLU A 502 21.78 3.36 24.48
N ILE A 503 22.77 3.41 23.60
CA ILE A 503 22.56 3.06 22.17
C ILE A 503 22.17 1.59 21.98
N LEU A 504 22.70 0.66 22.80
CA LEU A 504 22.31 -0.74 22.76
C LEU A 504 20.87 -0.94 23.23
N ALA A 505 20.43 -0.22 24.26
CA ALA A 505 19.05 -0.26 24.76
C ALA A 505 18.06 0.32 23.72
N GLU A 506 18.41 1.40 23.04
CA GLU A 506 17.60 1.94 21.92
C GLU A 506 17.47 0.93 20.78
N ALA A 507 18.57 0.27 20.41
CA ALA A 507 18.54 -0.78 19.39
C ALA A 507 17.67 -1.97 19.82
N ASP A 508 17.79 -2.43 21.07
CA ASP A 508 16.98 -3.53 21.61
C ASP A 508 15.47 -3.19 21.66
N ALA A 509 15.13 -1.92 21.83
CA ALA A 509 13.74 -1.45 21.90
C ALA A 509 13.06 -1.36 20.53
N MET A 510 13.81 -1.30 19.42
CA MET A 510 13.24 -1.15 18.06
C MET A 510 12.20 -2.21 17.71
N ILE A 511 12.42 -3.47 18.07
CA ILE A 511 11.51 -4.56 17.72
C ILE A 511 10.12 -4.41 18.37
N GLY A 512 10.05 -3.95 19.61
CA GLY A 512 8.78 -3.69 20.29
C GLY A 512 7.98 -2.59 19.58
N ALA A 513 8.65 -1.49 19.23
CA ALA A 513 8.04 -0.38 18.47
C ALA A 513 7.63 -0.82 17.05
N ALA A 514 8.43 -1.63 16.37
CA ALA A 514 8.13 -2.18 15.06
C ALA A 514 6.87 -3.08 15.10
N ARG A 515 6.79 -4.02 16.05
CA ARG A 515 5.59 -4.86 16.24
C ARG A 515 4.35 -4.02 16.48
N HIS A 516 4.44 -2.99 17.34
CA HIS A 516 3.32 -2.08 17.59
C HIS A 516 2.87 -1.35 16.30
N ALA A 517 3.80 -0.77 15.55
CA ALA A 517 3.48 -0.10 14.29
C ALA A 517 2.84 -1.06 13.27
N MET A 518 3.29 -2.31 13.22
CA MET A 518 2.79 -3.31 12.27
C MET A 518 1.39 -3.83 12.60
N THR A 519 0.92 -3.76 13.85
CA THR A 519 -0.48 -4.09 14.19
C THR A 519 -1.50 -3.20 13.47
N THR A 520 -1.08 -1.99 13.10
CA THR A 520 -1.91 -1.00 12.40
C THR A 520 -1.41 -0.68 11.00
N GLN A 521 -0.54 -1.49 10.44
CA GLN A 521 0.09 -1.34 9.11
C GLN A 521 0.84 0.00 8.92
N GLN A 522 1.40 0.57 10.00
CA GLN A 522 2.13 1.85 9.96
C GLN A 522 3.61 1.65 9.59
N ILE A 523 3.87 1.15 8.38
CA ILE A 523 5.21 0.79 7.89
C ILE A 523 6.18 1.98 8.00
N HIS A 524 5.75 3.18 7.60
CA HIS A 524 6.58 4.38 7.67
C HIS A 524 6.96 4.77 9.11
N GLN A 525 6.11 4.51 10.12
CA GLN A 525 6.43 4.77 11.52
C GLN A 525 7.48 3.79 12.05
N TRP A 526 7.36 2.51 11.70
CA TRP A 526 8.41 1.55 11.99
C TRP A 526 9.76 2.00 11.41
N LEU A 527 9.81 2.40 10.13
CA LEU A 527 11.03 2.91 9.50
C LEU A 527 11.53 4.21 10.16
N ASN A 528 10.64 5.09 10.62
CA ASN A 528 11.04 6.25 11.41
C ASN A 528 11.77 5.87 12.69
N THR A 529 11.29 4.85 13.42
CA THR A 529 11.94 4.34 14.63
C THR A 529 13.33 3.79 14.31
N VAL A 530 13.46 2.97 13.26
CA VAL A 530 14.76 2.42 12.85
C VAL A 530 15.74 3.55 12.48
N TRP A 531 15.30 4.54 11.69
CA TRP A 531 16.18 5.64 11.27
C TRP A 531 16.52 6.63 12.41
N ALA A 532 15.72 6.69 13.45
CA ALA A 532 16.12 7.41 14.67
C ALA A 532 17.33 6.74 15.34
N VAL A 533 17.32 5.41 15.43
CA VAL A 533 18.48 4.65 15.96
C VAL A 533 19.68 4.73 15.02
N VAL A 534 19.50 4.72 13.69
CA VAL A 534 20.58 4.95 12.72
C VAL A 534 21.24 6.32 12.96
N ALA A 535 20.45 7.37 13.18
CA ALA A 535 20.97 8.72 13.44
C ALA A 535 21.74 8.76 14.77
N GLU A 536 21.21 8.13 15.83
CA GLU A 536 21.87 8.04 17.13
C GLU A 536 23.19 7.25 17.06
N ALA A 537 23.18 6.11 16.35
CA ALA A 537 24.39 5.33 16.13
C ALA A 537 25.49 6.12 15.38
N ASN A 538 25.10 6.98 14.44
CA ASN A 538 26.05 7.89 13.78
C ASN A 538 26.60 8.95 14.74
N ARG A 539 25.76 9.51 15.64
CA ARG A 539 26.22 10.45 16.68
C ARG A 539 27.15 9.77 17.67
N TYR A 540 26.77 8.59 18.17
CA TYR A 540 27.59 7.76 19.04
C TYR A 540 28.96 7.48 18.39
N PHE A 541 29.00 6.98 17.15
CA PHE A 541 30.22 6.66 16.44
C PHE A 541 31.12 7.90 16.22
N ALA A 542 30.51 9.07 16.01
CA ALA A 542 31.23 10.32 15.83
C ALA A 542 31.78 10.86 17.17
N SER A 543 31.03 10.79 18.25
CA SER A 543 31.42 11.28 19.58
C SER A 543 32.55 10.42 20.18
N GLU A 544 32.45 9.10 20.06
CA GLU A 544 33.47 8.16 20.53
C GLU A 544 34.75 8.16 19.68
N ALA A 545 34.67 8.65 18.44
CA ALA A 545 35.80 8.83 17.52
C ALA A 545 36.77 7.65 17.46
N PRO A 546 36.34 6.42 17.15
CA PRO A 546 37.18 5.21 17.22
C PRO A 546 38.41 5.26 16.33
N TRP A 547 38.45 6.11 15.31
CA TRP A 547 39.65 6.36 14.48
C TRP A 547 40.77 7.04 15.25
N ALA A 548 40.47 7.79 16.31
CA ALA A 548 41.47 8.39 17.18
C ALA A 548 41.91 7.42 18.30
N LEU A 549 40.96 6.64 18.83
CA LEU A 549 41.19 5.69 19.93
C LEU A 549 42.22 4.61 19.62
N GLY A 550 42.40 4.21 18.38
CA GLY A 550 43.34 3.17 18.01
C GLY A 550 44.79 3.41 18.47
N LYS A 551 45.17 4.68 18.72
CA LYS A 551 46.50 5.07 19.24
C LYS A 551 46.50 5.42 20.72
N THR A 552 45.39 5.89 21.26
CA THR A 552 45.30 6.43 22.62
C THR A 552 44.65 5.47 23.62
N ASP A 553 43.63 4.71 23.18
CA ASP A 553 42.93 3.70 23.96
C ASP A 553 42.37 2.58 23.07
N PRO A 554 43.22 1.62 22.67
CA PRO A 554 42.80 0.50 21.82
C PRO A 554 41.75 -0.40 22.45
N ALA A 555 41.63 -0.46 23.79
CA ALA A 555 40.61 -1.23 24.46
C ALA A 555 39.23 -0.59 24.28
N ARG A 556 39.14 0.74 24.46
CA ARG A 556 37.92 1.50 24.18
C ARG A 556 37.52 1.42 22.71
N GLN A 557 38.48 1.51 21.79
CA GLN A 557 38.21 1.37 20.35
C GLN A 557 37.51 0.05 20.02
N LYS A 558 37.99 -1.08 20.59
CA LYS A 558 37.40 -2.40 20.41
C LYS A 558 35.93 -2.42 20.86
N THR A 559 35.66 -1.86 22.04
CA THR A 559 34.29 -1.77 22.58
C THR A 559 33.36 -0.95 21.67
N VAL A 560 33.81 0.22 21.21
CA VAL A 560 33.01 1.08 20.31
C VAL A 560 32.71 0.39 18.99
N LEU A 561 33.68 -0.31 18.40
CA LEU A 561 33.52 -1.04 17.15
C LEU A 561 32.57 -2.23 17.31
N TYR A 562 32.64 -2.97 18.42
CA TYR A 562 31.73 -4.05 18.76
C TYR A 562 30.27 -3.52 18.89
N VAL A 563 30.05 -2.48 19.69
CA VAL A 563 28.74 -1.85 19.90
C VAL A 563 28.14 -1.38 18.58
N THR A 564 28.95 -0.70 17.75
CA THR A 564 28.47 -0.22 16.45
C THR A 564 28.09 -1.38 15.52
N ALA A 565 28.89 -2.46 15.47
CA ALA A 565 28.59 -3.64 14.65
C ALA A 565 27.30 -4.33 15.10
N GLU A 566 27.07 -4.44 16.42
CA GLU A 566 25.84 -4.99 16.97
C GLU A 566 24.60 -4.14 16.64
N VAL A 567 24.68 -2.81 16.76
CA VAL A 567 23.58 -1.93 16.37
C VAL A 567 23.28 -2.04 14.87
N VAL A 568 24.29 -2.09 14.01
CA VAL A 568 24.13 -2.30 12.57
C VAL A 568 23.49 -3.65 12.27
N ARG A 569 23.85 -4.72 13.01
CA ARG A 569 23.21 -6.03 12.89
C ARG A 569 21.71 -5.97 13.17
N GLN A 570 21.30 -5.36 14.27
CA GLN A 570 19.88 -5.26 14.64
C GLN A 570 19.10 -4.42 13.62
N ILE A 571 19.66 -3.31 13.13
CA ILE A 571 19.08 -2.50 12.05
C ILE A 571 18.92 -3.35 10.78
N ALA A 572 19.95 -4.13 10.40
CA ALA A 572 19.91 -4.98 9.21
C ALA A 572 18.84 -6.06 9.33
N ILE A 573 18.70 -6.73 10.49
CA ILE A 573 17.63 -7.71 10.73
C ILE A 573 16.25 -7.07 10.59
N LEU A 574 16.03 -5.89 11.18
CA LEU A 574 14.76 -5.20 11.14
C LEU A 574 14.40 -4.65 9.75
N THR A 575 15.39 -4.32 8.91
CA THR A 575 15.13 -3.75 7.59
C THR A 575 14.99 -4.79 6.46
N GLN A 576 15.19 -6.08 6.73
CA GLN A 576 14.99 -7.16 5.75
C GLN A 576 13.63 -7.14 5.05
N PRO A 577 12.49 -6.88 5.72
CA PRO A 577 11.20 -6.87 5.03
C PRO A 577 11.10 -5.77 3.97
N VAL A 578 11.83 -4.67 4.16
CA VAL A 578 11.81 -3.51 3.26
C VAL A 578 12.85 -3.64 2.16
N MET A 579 14.08 -4.00 2.53
CA MET A 579 15.24 -4.07 1.64
C MET A 579 15.91 -5.45 1.74
N PRO A 580 15.24 -6.52 1.27
CA PRO A 580 15.69 -7.89 1.51
C PRO A 580 17.10 -8.16 0.99
N GLY A 581 17.44 -7.69 -0.20
CA GLY A 581 18.76 -7.93 -0.79
C GLY A 581 19.89 -7.12 -0.12
N ALA A 582 19.64 -5.84 0.18
CA ALA A 582 20.65 -4.99 0.83
C ALA A 582 20.88 -5.42 2.29
N SER A 583 19.81 -5.74 3.02
CA SER A 583 19.90 -6.23 4.41
C SER A 583 20.62 -7.58 4.47
N ALA A 584 20.35 -8.49 3.53
CA ALA A 584 21.08 -9.77 3.45
C ALA A 584 22.58 -9.53 3.27
N ARG A 585 23.01 -8.68 2.30
CA ARG A 585 24.43 -8.35 2.09
C ARG A 585 25.07 -7.69 3.32
N LEU A 586 24.29 -6.89 4.06
CA LEU A 586 24.80 -6.27 5.29
C LEU A 586 25.01 -7.31 6.40
N LEU A 587 24.08 -8.26 6.55
CA LEU A 587 24.22 -9.38 7.48
C LEU A 587 25.33 -10.35 7.08
N ASP A 588 25.52 -10.59 5.78
CA ASP A 588 26.68 -11.33 5.25
C ASP A 588 28.00 -10.67 5.65
N SER A 589 28.08 -9.33 5.50
CA SER A 589 29.27 -8.55 5.89
C SER A 589 29.56 -8.58 7.40
N LEU A 590 28.54 -8.91 8.20
CA LEU A 590 28.65 -9.11 9.65
C LEU A 590 28.86 -10.58 10.05
N GLY A 591 28.95 -11.49 9.07
CA GLY A 591 29.13 -12.92 9.32
C GLY A 591 27.93 -13.60 9.98
N ILE A 592 26.72 -13.05 9.83
CA ILE A 592 25.50 -13.59 10.45
C ILE A 592 24.91 -14.70 9.58
N PRO A 593 24.80 -15.95 10.07
CA PRO A 593 24.19 -17.05 9.34
C PRO A 593 22.71 -16.80 9.01
N GLU A 594 22.19 -17.35 7.91
CA GLU A 594 20.77 -17.17 7.52
C GLU A 594 19.79 -17.58 8.61
N GLY A 595 20.05 -18.67 9.32
CA GLY A 595 19.21 -19.17 10.42
C GLY A 595 19.13 -18.24 11.65
N GLU A 596 20.03 -17.24 11.74
CA GLU A 596 20.09 -16.28 12.85
C GLU A 596 19.63 -14.87 12.47
N ARG A 597 18.87 -14.74 11.37
CA ARG A 597 18.39 -13.45 10.84
C ARG A 597 16.92 -13.16 11.16
N GLY A 598 16.26 -14.01 11.94
CA GLY A 598 14.89 -13.79 12.41
C GLY A 598 14.82 -12.81 13.59
N PHE A 599 13.61 -12.36 13.94
CA PHE A 599 13.41 -11.42 15.06
C PHE A 599 13.70 -12.03 16.42
N ALA A 600 13.78 -13.37 16.53
CA ALA A 600 14.27 -14.05 17.72
C ALA A 600 15.76 -13.78 18.03
N ALA A 601 16.52 -13.34 17.02
CA ALA A 601 17.93 -12.97 17.16
C ALA A 601 18.14 -11.50 17.56
N LEU A 602 17.07 -10.75 17.89
CA LEU A 602 17.15 -9.36 18.36
C LEU A 602 17.20 -9.29 19.89
N GLY A 603 17.89 -8.29 20.40
CA GLY A 603 17.95 -7.98 21.82
C GLY A 603 19.24 -8.41 22.52
N GLY A 604 19.35 -8.06 23.80
CA GLY A 604 20.59 -8.19 24.57
C GLY A 604 21.10 -9.62 24.81
N ALA A 605 20.20 -10.60 24.78
CA ALA A 605 20.57 -12.01 25.00
C ALA A 605 21.19 -12.70 23.78
N THR A 606 21.05 -12.12 22.59
CA THR A 606 21.42 -12.73 21.30
C THR A 606 22.38 -11.84 20.49
N ARG A 607 23.24 -11.10 21.18
CA ARG A 607 24.24 -10.23 20.53
C ARG A 607 25.23 -11.05 19.72
N ILE A 608 25.77 -10.43 18.67
CA ILE A 608 26.82 -11.05 17.84
C ILE A 608 28.00 -11.49 18.71
N ALA A 609 28.47 -12.70 18.51
CA ALA A 609 29.55 -13.27 19.31
C ALA A 609 30.89 -12.58 19.01
N PRO A 610 31.64 -12.12 20.01
CA PRO A 610 33.04 -11.72 19.81
C PRO A 610 33.84 -12.86 19.20
N GLY A 611 34.87 -12.54 18.42
CA GLY A 611 35.64 -13.52 17.68
C GLY A 611 35.06 -13.94 16.34
N THR A 612 33.85 -13.47 15.97
CA THR A 612 33.26 -13.72 14.65
C THR A 612 34.16 -13.15 13.55
N ALA A 613 34.53 -13.99 12.57
CA ALA A 613 35.28 -13.58 11.39
C ALA A 613 34.34 -12.80 10.44
N LEU A 614 34.70 -11.58 10.12
CA LEU A 614 33.95 -10.74 9.21
C LEU A 614 34.54 -10.77 7.80
N PRO A 615 33.74 -10.99 6.75
CA PRO A 615 34.18 -10.86 5.37
C PRO A 615 34.71 -9.45 5.05
N ALA A 616 35.48 -9.31 3.97
CA ALA A 616 35.94 -8.02 3.51
C ALA A 616 34.73 -7.09 3.24
N PRO A 617 34.66 -5.90 3.86
CA PRO A 617 33.49 -5.05 3.79
C PRO A 617 33.25 -4.54 2.35
N GLN A 618 32.03 -4.66 1.88
CA GLN A 618 31.57 -4.16 0.59
C GLN A 618 30.57 -3.01 0.80
N ALA A 619 30.55 -2.05 -0.13
CA ALA A 619 29.57 -0.98 -0.10
C ALA A 619 28.17 -1.55 -0.43
N VAL A 620 27.26 -1.55 0.56
CA VAL A 620 25.88 -2.07 0.40
C VAL A 620 24.97 -1.06 -0.27
N PHE A 621 25.15 0.22 0.01
CA PHE A 621 24.35 1.32 -0.52
C PHE A 621 25.24 2.32 -1.26
N PRO A 622 25.47 2.14 -2.59
CA PRO A 622 26.17 3.13 -3.38
C PRO A 622 25.34 4.41 -3.49
N ARG A 623 26.02 5.55 -3.59
CA ARG A 623 25.37 6.82 -3.93
C ARG A 623 24.79 6.76 -5.34
N TYR A 624 23.59 7.30 -5.49
CA TYR A 624 23.07 7.56 -6.82
C TYR A 624 23.82 8.74 -7.45
N ILE A 625 24.30 8.53 -8.64
CA ILE A 625 24.98 9.54 -9.47
C ILE A 625 24.16 9.65 -10.75
N GLU A 626 23.81 10.88 -11.13
CA GLU A 626 23.12 11.11 -12.40
C GLU A 626 23.94 10.55 -13.56
N PRO A 627 23.33 9.77 -14.47
CA PRO A 627 24.00 9.42 -15.71
C PRO A 627 24.46 10.69 -16.42
N SER A 628 25.75 10.77 -16.79
CA SER A 628 26.22 11.88 -17.63
C SER A 628 25.39 11.89 -18.92
N ALA A 629 24.85 13.03 -19.27
CA ALA A 629 24.19 13.19 -20.56
C ALA A 629 25.16 12.77 -21.67
N ALA A 630 24.82 11.68 -22.39
CA ALA A 630 25.62 11.16 -23.49
C ALA A 630 25.50 12.08 -24.71
#